data_66f1ccc86b8cd690ad5dbf1e1c0117bc
#
_entry.id   66f1ccc86b8cd690ad5dbf1e1c0117bc
#
_cell.length_a   1.000
_cell.length_b   1.000
_cell.length_c   1.000
_cell.angle_alpha   90.00
_cell.angle_beta   90.00
_cell.angle_gamma   90.00
#
_symmetry.space_group_name_H-M   'P 1'
#
loop_
_entity.id
_entity.type
_entity.pdbx_description
1 polymer ?
#
loop_
_entity_poly.entity_id
_entity_poly.type
_entity_poly.pdbx_seq_one_letter_code
_entity_poly.pdbx_strand_id
1 'polypeptide(L)'
;MNPDSLPQGDELPWYRYPFLWLAILLPATSVVGGLTLLYIAIVNADTPVVDEWYKEGRSINRSVEQERLAARLGIRLELAQVGAGIQARLSSEAGIPMPDTLSVSLRHPTLPERDVTLTLEHIEGALYRSDGTLPHDGRRAATVTASGDHWRLYQTVITQGDNLTLGKTATP
;
A
#
# COMPACT_ATOMS: atom_id res chain seq x y z
N MET A 1 -41.20 34.47 77.22
CA MET A 1 -41.61 33.82 75.99
C MET A 1 -40.44 33.97 75.03
N ASN A 2 -39.64 32.90 74.83
CA ASN A 2 -38.36 32.92 74.15
C ASN A 2 -38.59 32.53 72.67
N PRO A 3 -38.31 33.40 71.67
CA PRO A 3 -38.72 33.15 70.28
C PRO A 3 -37.72 32.27 69.50
N ASP A 4 -36.71 31.66 70.12
CA ASP A 4 -35.59 31.01 69.40
C ASP A 4 -35.57 29.47 69.45
N SER A 5 -36.71 28.83 69.57
CA SER A 5 -36.78 27.37 69.47
C SER A 5 -37.49 26.96 68.18
N LEU A 6 -36.87 27.28 67.02
CA LEU A 6 -37.19 26.55 65.81
C LEU A 6 -36.55 25.14 65.91
N PRO A 7 -37.27 24.09 65.60
CA PRO A 7 -36.69 22.73 65.63
C PRO A 7 -35.63 22.72 64.50
N GLN A 8 -34.36 22.53 64.91
CA GLN A 8 -33.31 22.13 63.93
C GLN A 8 -33.73 20.77 63.41
N GLY A 9 -34.35 20.74 62.25
CA GLY A 9 -34.59 19.50 61.53
C GLY A 9 -33.26 18.82 61.32
N ASP A 10 -33.18 17.51 61.61
CA ASP A 10 -32.05 16.64 61.39
C ASP A 10 -31.73 16.71 59.85
N GLU A 11 -30.88 17.69 59.44
CA GLU A 11 -30.44 17.82 58.08
C GLU A 11 -29.55 16.63 57.75
N LEU A 12 -30.11 15.70 56.98
CA LEU A 12 -29.35 14.57 56.50
C LEU A 12 -28.12 15.08 55.73
N PRO A 13 -26.93 14.49 55.94
CA PRO A 13 -25.74 14.89 55.25
C PRO A 13 -25.97 14.81 53.74
N TRP A 14 -25.46 15.79 52.97
CA TRP A 14 -25.69 16.02 51.56
C TRP A 14 -25.56 14.76 50.69
N TYR A 15 -24.64 13.85 51.01
CA TYR A 15 -24.39 12.58 50.28
C TYR A 15 -25.54 11.54 50.43
N ARG A 16 -26.51 11.76 51.31
CA ARG A 16 -27.69 10.88 51.51
C ARG A 16 -28.87 11.26 50.58
N TYR A 17 -28.77 12.37 49.87
CA TYR A 17 -29.83 12.77 48.96
C TYR A 17 -29.67 12.06 47.59
N PRO A 18 -30.57 11.15 47.20
CA PRO A 18 -30.43 10.39 45.97
C PRO A 18 -30.44 11.24 44.70
N PHE A 19 -31.18 12.36 44.74
CA PHE A 19 -31.22 13.30 43.61
C PHE A 19 -29.88 13.99 43.35
N LEU A 20 -29.06 14.18 44.35
CA LEU A 20 -27.74 14.77 44.20
C LEU A 20 -26.82 13.82 43.43
N TRP A 21 -26.91 12.52 43.73
CA TRP A 21 -26.15 11.51 42.99
C TRP A 21 -26.59 11.41 41.52
N LEU A 22 -27.89 11.54 41.25
CA LEU A 22 -28.41 11.57 39.90
C LEU A 22 -27.89 12.78 39.13
N ALA A 23 -27.87 13.97 39.75
CA ALA A 23 -27.33 15.20 39.17
C ALA A 23 -25.83 15.12 38.88
N ILE A 24 -25.06 14.36 39.67
CA ILE A 24 -23.61 14.14 39.45
C ILE A 24 -23.36 13.00 38.46
N LEU A 25 -24.11 11.91 38.56
CA LEU A 25 -23.90 10.73 37.69
C LEU A 25 -24.18 11.02 36.23
N LEU A 26 -25.18 11.85 35.93
CA LEU A 26 -25.56 12.14 34.54
C LEU A 26 -24.43 12.84 33.75
N PRO A 27 -23.85 13.96 34.23
CA PRO A 27 -22.70 14.55 33.58
C PRO A 27 -21.44 13.70 33.66
N ALA A 28 -21.21 12.95 34.77
CA ALA A 28 -20.07 12.05 34.87
C ALA A 28 -20.11 10.94 33.84
N THR A 29 -21.26 10.35 33.57
CA THR A 29 -21.44 9.33 32.54
C THR A 29 -21.15 9.90 31.14
N SER A 30 -21.60 11.13 30.87
CA SER A 30 -21.32 11.82 29.60
C SER A 30 -19.82 12.06 29.39
N VAL A 31 -19.11 12.45 30.45
CA VAL A 31 -17.65 12.66 30.39
C VAL A 31 -16.92 11.34 30.13
N VAL A 32 -17.27 10.28 30.88
CA VAL A 32 -16.66 8.96 30.69
C VAL A 32 -16.93 8.43 29.27
N GLY A 33 -18.18 8.55 28.81
CA GLY A 33 -18.55 8.16 27.43
C GLY A 33 -17.77 8.94 26.36
N GLY A 34 -17.67 10.26 26.54
CA GLY A 34 -16.91 11.12 25.64
C GLY A 34 -15.41 10.78 25.59
N LEU A 35 -14.79 10.54 26.74
CA LEU A 35 -13.38 10.12 26.83
C LEU A 35 -13.16 8.74 26.21
N THR A 36 -14.11 7.83 26.37
CA THR A 36 -14.05 6.50 25.76
C THR A 36 -14.11 6.61 24.22
N LEU A 37 -15.04 7.40 23.71
CA LEU A 37 -15.13 7.64 22.25
C LEU A 37 -13.87 8.32 21.72
N LEU A 38 -13.33 9.30 22.44
CA LEU A 38 -12.08 9.95 22.08
C LEU A 38 -10.91 8.95 22.03
N TYR A 39 -10.81 8.09 23.04
CA TYR A 39 -9.79 7.03 23.06
C TYR A 39 -9.92 6.08 21.86
N ILE A 40 -11.14 5.61 21.57
CA ILE A 40 -11.39 4.75 20.39
C ILE A 40 -11.02 5.48 19.10
N ALA A 41 -11.37 6.76 18.97
CA ALA A 41 -11.05 7.56 17.81
C ALA A 41 -9.53 7.73 17.62
N ILE A 42 -8.77 7.91 18.69
CA ILE A 42 -7.30 8.05 18.62
C ILE A 42 -6.64 6.71 18.28
N VAL A 43 -7.07 5.61 18.90
CA VAL A 43 -6.48 4.28 18.68
C VAL A 43 -6.78 3.77 17.27
N ASN A 44 -7.96 4.08 16.74
CA ASN A 44 -8.37 3.71 15.39
C ASN A 44 -8.22 4.88 14.39
N ALA A 45 -7.45 5.89 14.73
CA ALA A 45 -7.17 6.99 13.79
C ALA A 45 -6.36 6.44 12.62
N ASP A 46 -7.00 6.38 11.46
CA ASP A 46 -6.28 6.13 10.21
C ASP A 46 -5.24 7.24 10.01
N THR A 47 -4.11 6.86 9.47
CA THR A 47 -3.04 7.81 9.14
C THR A 47 -3.61 8.94 8.28
N PRO A 48 -3.44 10.21 8.65
CA PRO A 48 -4.04 11.33 7.91
C PRO A 48 -3.56 11.33 6.46
N VAL A 49 -4.50 11.16 5.54
CA VAL A 49 -4.30 11.02 4.09
C VAL A 49 -3.95 12.35 3.40
N VAL A 50 -3.76 13.43 4.17
CA VAL A 50 -3.68 14.80 3.63
C VAL A 50 -2.45 15.05 2.76
N ASP A 51 -1.34 14.35 2.98
CA ASP A 51 -0.11 14.49 2.19
C ASP A 51 0.02 13.50 1.02
N GLU A 52 -0.83 12.48 0.95
CA GLU A 52 -0.76 11.44 -0.07
C GLU A 52 -1.27 11.90 -1.44
N TRP A 53 -2.28 12.73 -1.50
CA TRP A 53 -2.84 13.23 -2.77
C TRP A 53 -1.82 13.96 -3.64
N TYR A 54 -1.00 14.79 -3.00
CA TYR A 54 0.05 15.51 -3.73
C TYR A 54 1.19 14.59 -4.12
N LYS A 55 1.58 13.66 -3.23
CA LYS A 55 2.59 12.63 -3.52
C LYS A 55 2.08 11.66 -4.58
N GLU A 56 0.82 11.25 -4.51
CA GLU A 56 0.18 10.34 -5.47
C GLU A 56 0.06 10.97 -6.85
N GLY A 57 -0.41 12.20 -6.96
CA GLY A 57 -0.44 12.94 -8.24
C GLY A 57 0.95 13.08 -8.87
N ARG A 58 1.98 13.31 -8.05
CA ARG A 58 3.36 13.40 -8.51
C ARG A 58 3.94 12.05 -8.91
N SER A 59 3.59 10.97 -8.20
CA SER A 59 4.01 9.61 -8.51
C SER A 59 3.38 9.11 -9.81
N ILE A 60 2.09 9.42 -10.06
CA ILE A 60 1.40 9.09 -11.30
C ILE A 60 2.07 9.78 -12.50
N ASN A 61 2.37 11.07 -12.36
CA ASN A 61 3.00 11.81 -13.47
C ASN A 61 4.42 11.26 -13.77
N ARG A 62 5.19 10.93 -12.73
CA ARG A 62 6.50 10.28 -12.87
C ARG A 62 6.38 8.92 -13.56
N SER A 63 5.42 8.10 -13.16
CA SER A 63 5.19 6.79 -13.77
C SER A 63 4.90 6.87 -15.25
N VAL A 64 4.05 7.82 -15.66
CA VAL A 64 3.71 8.05 -17.07
C VAL A 64 4.95 8.50 -17.88
N GLU A 65 5.78 9.36 -17.33
CA GLU A 65 7.02 9.78 -17.97
C GLU A 65 8.02 8.63 -18.12
N GLN A 66 8.18 7.80 -17.11
CA GLN A 66 9.02 6.60 -17.13
C GLN A 66 8.52 5.57 -18.16
N GLU A 67 7.21 5.38 -18.28
CA GLU A 67 6.61 4.50 -19.29
C GLU A 67 6.81 5.03 -20.72
N ARG A 68 6.65 6.34 -20.91
CA ARG A 68 6.94 6.98 -22.20
C ARG A 68 8.42 6.86 -22.57
N LEU A 69 9.31 6.96 -21.58
CA LEU A 69 10.74 6.77 -21.81
C LEU A 69 11.03 5.32 -22.20
N ALA A 70 10.49 4.34 -21.49
CA ALA A 70 10.64 2.93 -21.83
C ALA A 70 10.17 2.63 -23.25
N ALA A 71 9.03 3.21 -23.66
CA ALA A 71 8.49 3.06 -25.02
C ALA A 71 9.40 3.70 -26.09
N ARG A 72 9.97 4.89 -25.81
CA ARG A 72 10.91 5.56 -26.74
C ARG A 72 12.23 4.82 -26.87
N LEU A 73 12.70 4.19 -25.79
CA LEU A 73 13.92 3.40 -25.75
C LEU A 73 13.73 2.00 -26.38
N GLY A 74 12.50 1.63 -26.71
CA GLY A 74 12.18 0.30 -27.23
C GLY A 74 12.54 -0.81 -26.27
N ILE A 75 12.30 -0.60 -24.96
CA ILE A 75 12.67 -1.57 -23.93
C ILE A 75 11.74 -2.77 -23.99
N ARG A 76 12.33 -3.96 -23.99
CA ARG A 76 11.65 -5.25 -23.96
C ARG A 76 12.32 -6.17 -22.96
N LEU A 77 11.53 -6.89 -22.18
CA LEU A 77 11.98 -7.91 -21.26
C LEU A 77 11.30 -9.24 -21.59
N GLU A 78 12.09 -10.25 -21.84
CA GLU A 78 11.64 -11.62 -22.03
C GLU A 78 12.03 -12.43 -20.80
N LEU A 79 11.06 -13.08 -20.16
CA LEU A 79 11.27 -13.95 -19.02
C LEU A 79 10.96 -15.38 -19.41
N ALA A 80 11.77 -16.30 -18.94
CA ALA A 80 11.59 -17.74 -19.14
C ALA A 80 11.84 -18.48 -17.82
N GLN A 81 10.94 -19.41 -17.49
CA GLN A 81 11.16 -20.35 -16.39
C GLN A 81 12.20 -21.39 -16.80
N VAL A 82 13.28 -21.51 -16.04
CA VAL A 82 14.36 -22.47 -16.29
C VAL A 82 14.64 -23.26 -15.01
N GLY A 83 14.08 -24.44 -14.93
CA GLY A 83 14.16 -25.26 -13.72
C GLY A 83 13.48 -24.57 -12.52
N ALA A 84 14.22 -24.38 -11.44
CA ALA A 84 13.72 -23.72 -10.22
C ALA A 84 13.92 -22.19 -10.24
N GLY A 85 14.47 -21.61 -11.32
CA GLY A 85 14.73 -20.18 -11.42
C GLY A 85 14.15 -19.58 -12.69
N ILE A 86 14.27 -18.26 -12.80
CA ILE A 86 13.81 -17.47 -13.92
C ILE A 86 15.04 -16.85 -14.60
N GLN A 87 15.12 -17.00 -15.90
CA GLN A 87 16.04 -16.25 -16.73
C GLN A 87 15.28 -15.13 -17.44
N ALA A 88 15.91 -13.96 -17.52
CA ALA A 88 15.35 -12.84 -18.25
C ALA A 88 16.37 -12.25 -19.22
N ARG A 89 15.88 -11.76 -20.35
CA ARG A 89 16.68 -11.05 -21.35
C ARG A 89 16.11 -9.66 -21.53
N LEU A 90 16.92 -8.65 -21.23
CA LEU A 90 16.58 -7.25 -21.46
C LEU A 90 17.12 -6.83 -22.81
N SER A 91 16.31 -6.21 -23.64
CA SER A 91 16.71 -5.60 -24.92
C SER A 91 16.18 -4.18 -25.04
N SER A 92 16.91 -3.34 -25.77
CA SER A 92 16.54 -1.96 -26.05
C SER A 92 16.99 -1.58 -27.46
N GLU A 93 16.12 -0.92 -28.19
CA GLU A 93 16.44 -0.44 -29.56
C GLU A 93 17.41 0.74 -29.51
N ALA A 94 17.36 1.56 -28.46
CA ALA A 94 18.22 2.74 -28.33
C ALA A 94 19.58 2.45 -27.67
N GLY A 95 19.82 1.22 -27.20
CA GLY A 95 21.05 0.87 -26.50
C GLY A 95 21.20 1.57 -25.15
N ILE A 96 20.61 1.01 -24.11
CA ILE A 96 20.72 1.52 -22.72
C ILE A 96 21.86 0.81 -21.99
N PRO A 97 22.48 1.47 -20.99
CA PRO A 97 23.33 0.75 -20.05
C PRO A 97 22.49 -0.29 -19.32
N MET A 98 23.03 -1.50 -19.15
CA MET A 98 22.34 -2.58 -18.47
C MET A 98 22.34 -2.28 -16.96
N PRO A 99 21.15 -2.17 -16.33
CA PRO A 99 21.04 -1.97 -14.89
C PRO A 99 21.50 -3.21 -14.12
N ASP A 100 22.07 -3.01 -12.93
CA ASP A 100 22.54 -4.13 -12.09
C ASP A 100 21.42 -5.04 -11.64
N THR A 101 20.23 -4.46 -11.40
CA THR A 101 19.06 -5.21 -10.97
C THR A 101 17.78 -4.71 -11.65
N LEU A 102 16.86 -5.64 -11.87
CA LEU A 102 15.50 -5.34 -12.33
C LEU A 102 14.49 -5.87 -11.31
N SER A 103 13.51 -5.08 -10.97
CA SER A 103 12.37 -5.51 -10.19
C SER A 103 11.18 -5.75 -11.10
N VAL A 104 10.63 -6.97 -11.05
CA VAL A 104 9.44 -7.38 -11.81
C VAL A 104 8.32 -7.69 -10.83
N SER A 105 7.25 -6.91 -10.86
CA SER A 105 6.06 -7.13 -10.04
C SER A 105 4.92 -7.61 -10.93
N LEU A 106 4.36 -8.77 -10.59
CA LEU A 106 3.22 -9.40 -11.28
C LEU A 106 2.02 -9.40 -10.32
N ARG A 107 1.14 -8.42 -10.45
CA ARG A 107 0.00 -8.22 -9.55
C ARG A 107 -1.25 -8.93 -10.05
N HIS A 108 -1.90 -9.66 -9.15
CA HIS A 108 -3.19 -10.26 -9.44
C HIS A 108 -4.31 -9.20 -9.36
N PRO A 109 -5.32 -9.22 -10.25
CA PRO A 109 -6.34 -8.17 -10.31
C PRO A 109 -7.17 -8.01 -9.03
N THR A 110 -7.38 -9.09 -8.27
CA THR A 110 -8.31 -9.13 -7.14
C THR A 110 -7.76 -9.79 -5.87
N LEU A 111 -6.64 -10.48 -5.93
CA LEU A 111 -6.07 -11.28 -4.84
C LEU A 111 -4.63 -10.85 -4.56
N PRO A 112 -4.42 -9.87 -3.66
CA PRO A 112 -3.08 -9.37 -3.32
C PRO A 112 -2.13 -10.46 -2.79
N GLU A 113 -2.66 -11.50 -2.14
CA GLU A 113 -1.87 -12.64 -1.66
C GLU A 113 -1.24 -13.49 -2.78
N ARG A 114 -1.68 -13.28 -4.03
CA ARG A 114 -1.10 -13.91 -5.23
C ARG A 114 -0.14 -13.00 -6.00
N ASP A 115 0.17 -11.84 -5.45
CA ASP A 115 1.16 -10.96 -6.05
C ASP A 115 2.54 -11.57 -5.94
N VAL A 116 3.30 -11.51 -7.04
CA VAL A 116 4.66 -12.03 -7.12
C VAL A 116 5.59 -10.87 -7.45
N THR A 117 6.63 -10.70 -6.65
CA THR A 117 7.70 -9.74 -6.95
C THR A 117 9.01 -10.49 -7.06
N LEU A 118 9.68 -10.32 -8.19
CA LEU A 118 10.96 -10.95 -8.53
C LEU A 118 12.04 -9.88 -8.63
N THR A 119 13.17 -10.12 -7.99
CA THR A 119 14.37 -9.31 -8.21
C THR A 119 15.31 -10.10 -9.10
N LEU A 120 15.58 -9.56 -10.28
CA LEU A 120 16.45 -10.14 -11.28
C LEU A 120 17.83 -9.50 -11.17
N GLU A 121 18.86 -10.29 -11.00
CA GLU A 121 20.25 -9.85 -10.94
C GLU A 121 20.92 -9.99 -12.30
N HIS A 122 21.68 -8.98 -12.68
CA HIS A 122 22.46 -8.98 -13.91
C HIS A 122 23.57 -10.03 -13.83
N ILE A 123 23.68 -10.88 -14.85
CA ILE A 123 24.74 -11.89 -14.94
C ILE A 123 25.78 -11.47 -15.97
N GLU A 124 25.38 -11.40 -17.23
CA GLU A 124 26.28 -11.13 -18.34
C GLU A 124 25.49 -10.56 -19.54
N GLY A 125 26.02 -9.53 -20.18
CA GLY A 125 25.41 -8.94 -21.39
C GLY A 125 23.99 -8.45 -21.14
N ALA A 126 22.99 -9.08 -21.75
CA ALA A 126 21.57 -8.75 -21.58
C ALA A 126 20.83 -9.73 -20.67
N LEU A 127 21.54 -10.65 -20.01
CA LEU A 127 20.96 -11.73 -19.23
C LEU A 127 20.87 -11.40 -17.75
N TYR A 128 19.72 -11.71 -17.17
CA TYR A 128 19.38 -11.59 -15.76
C TYR A 128 18.86 -12.92 -15.23
N ARG A 129 18.98 -13.10 -13.94
CA ARG A 129 18.49 -14.29 -13.24
C ARG A 129 17.80 -13.93 -11.95
N SER A 130 16.80 -14.71 -11.58
CA SER A 130 16.14 -14.67 -10.28
C SER A 130 15.81 -16.07 -9.83
N ASP A 131 15.78 -16.28 -8.54
CA ASP A 131 15.16 -17.46 -7.95
C ASP A 131 13.66 -17.22 -7.87
N GLY A 132 12.87 -18.27 -8.10
CA GLY A 132 11.43 -18.19 -8.04
C GLY A 132 10.71 -18.85 -9.20
N THR A 133 9.41 -18.66 -9.23
CA THR A 133 8.55 -19.30 -10.22
C THR A 133 7.63 -18.25 -10.85
N LEU A 134 7.50 -18.30 -12.17
CA LEU A 134 6.50 -17.49 -12.86
C LEU A 134 5.10 -18.00 -12.54
N PRO A 135 4.14 -17.13 -12.24
CA PRO A 135 2.76 -17.55 -12.08
C PRO A 135 2.19 -18.02 -13.41
N HIS A 136 1.48 -19.13 -13.41
CA HIS A 136 0.88 -19.73 -14.63
C HIS A 136 -0.61 -19.45 -14.75
N ASP A 137 -1.18 -18.64 -13.87
CA ASP A 137 -2.63 -18.46 -13.72
C ASP A 137 -3.10 -17.05 -14.09
N GLY A 138 -3.60 -16.91 -15.31
CA GLY A 138 -4.49 -15.84 -15.69
C GLY A 138 -3.86 -14.47 -15.95
N ARG A 139 -4.71 -13.44 -15.89
CA ARG A 139 -4.33 -12.06 -16.20
C ARG A 139 -3.62 -11.42 -15.02
N ARG A 140 -2.53 -10.70 -15.29
CA ARG A 140 -1.76 -9.96 -14.29
C ARG A 140 -1.34 -8.59 -14.81
N ALA A 141 -1.23 -7.64 -13.89
CA ALA A 141 -0.57 -6.37 -14.18
C ALA A 141 0.93 -6.53 -13.91
N ALA A 142 1.72 -6.50 -14.96
CA ALA A 142 3.17 -6.60 -14.89
C ALA A 142 3.80 -5.21 -14.86
N THR A 143 4.66 -4.99 -13.89
CA THR A 143 5.48 -3.77 -13.78
C THR A 143 6.94 -4.17 -13.71
N VAL A 144 7.78 -3.57 -14.54
CA VAL A 144 9.23 -3.73 -14.49
C VAL A 144 9.88 -2.38 -14.25
N THR A 145 10.76 -2.32 -13.27
CA THR A 145 11.57 -1.14 -12.94
C THR A 145 13.04 -1.53 -12.88
N ALA A 146 13.91 -0.65 -13.35
CA ALA A 146 15.35 -0.80 -13.22
C ALA A 146 15.86 -0.19 -11.92
N SER A 147 17.01 -0.65 -11.44
CA SER A 147 17.75 0.05 -10.39
C SER A 147 18.05 1.49 -10.84
N GLY A 148 17.72 2.46 -9.97
CA GLY A 148 17.84 3.88 -10.31
C GLY A 148 16.58 4.55 -10.84
N ASP A 149 15.48 3.83 -11.00
CA ASP A 149 14.14 4.38 -11.29
C ASP A 149 14.02 5.26 -12.54
N HIS A 150 14.87 4.99 -13.55
CA HIS A 150 14.91 5.83 -14.74
C HIS A 150 13.78 5.55 -15.73
N TRP A 151 13.35 4.28 -15.86
CA TRP A 151 12.28 3.85 -16.74
C TRP A 151 11.42 2.78 -16.10
N ARG A 152 10.21 2.64 -16.60
CA ARG A 152 9.23 1.65 -16.13
C ARG A 152 8.50 1.05 -17.32
N LEU A 153 8.38 -0.29 -17.34
CA LEU A 153 7.43 -0.98 -18.19
C LEU A 153 6.17 -1.29 -17.37
N TYR A 154 5.02 -0.99 -17.94
CA TYR A 154 3.74 -1.40 -17.37
C TYR A 154 2.89 -2.00 -18.47
N GLN A 155 2.41 -3.22 -18.26
CA GLN A 155 1.57 -3.93 -19.21
C GLN A 155 0.68 -4.95 -18.52
N THR A 156 -0.56 -5.08 -18.98
CA THR A 156 -1.40 -6.21 -18.59
C THR A 156 -1.03 -7.40 -19.46
N VAL A 157 -0.70 -8.50 -18.84
CA VAL A 157 -0.26 -9.73 -19.49
C VAL A 157 -1.15 -10.91 -19.08
N ILE A 158 -1.16 -11.94 -19.91
CA ILE A 158 -1.74 -13.24 -19.56
C ILE A 158 -0.56 -14.18 -19.32
N THR A 159 -0.43 -14.64 -18.08
CA THR A 159 0.60 -15.60 -17.71
C THR A 159 0.10 -17.01 -18.05
N GLN A 160 0.61 -17.55 -19.13
CA GLN A 160 0.33 -18.92 -19.57
C GLN A 160 1.65 -19.57 -20.01
N GLY A 161 2.04 -20.65 -19.36
CA GLY A 161 3.27 -21.35 -19.66
C GLY A 161 4.53 -20.70 -19.06
N ASP A 162 5.67 -21.15 -19.52
CA ASP A 162 6.99 -20.87 -18.93
C ASP A 162 7.64 -19.59 -19.45
N ASN A 163 7.00 -18.88 -20.37
CA ASN A 163 7.55 -17.68 -21.00
C ASN A 163 6.60 -16.48 -20.86
N LEU A 164 7.18 -15.31 -20.62
CA LEU A 164 6.47 -14.05 -20.52
C LEU A 164 7.27 -12.95 -21.22
N THR A 165 6.65 -12.24 -22.15
CA THR A 165 7.27 -11.10 -22.83
C THR A 165 6.57 -9.80 -22.43
N LEU A 166 7.37 -8.82 -22.02
CA LEU A 166 6.95 -7.48 -21.63
C LEU A 166 7.63 -6.45 -22.54
N GLY A 167 6.88 -5.40 -22.88
CA GLY A 167 7.32 -4.39 -23.82
C GLY A 167 6.68 -4.58 -25.20
N LYS A 168 6.67 -3.50 -25.98
CA LYS A 168 6.01 -3.49 -27.27
C LYS A 168 6.72 -4.45 -28.24
N THR A 169 6.02 -5.47 -28.71
CA THR A 169 6.47 -6.21 -29.88
C THR A 169 6.45 -5.24 -31.06
N ALA A 170 7.57 -5.01 -31.68
CA ALA A 170 7.56 -4.39 -33.00
C ALA A 170 6.70 -5.29 -33.90
N THR A 171 5.52 -4.81 -34.25
CA THR A 171 4.75 -5.44 -35.35
C THR A 171 5.53 -5.17 -36.61
N PRO A 172 5.85 -6.19 -37.40
CA PRO A 172 6.55 -6.04 -38.65
C PRO A 172 5.78 -5.16 -39.64
#